data_0f504acd26e1dcac72e2a40da8d52f84
#
_entry.id   0f504acd26e1dcac72e2a40da8d52f84
#
_cell.length_a   1.000
_cell.length_b   1.000
_cell.length_c   1.000
_cell.angle_alpha   90.00
_cell.angle_beta   90.00
_cell.angle_gamma   90.00
#
_symmetry.space_group_name_H-M   'P 1'
#
loop_
_entity.id
_entity.type
_entity.pdbx_description
1 polymer ?
#
loop_
_entity_poly.entity_id
_entity_poly.type
_entity_poly.pdbx_seq_one_letter_code
_entity_poly.pdbx_strand_id
1 'polypeptide(L)'
;MNKKIHRKQANIDSKVVEDFGKEWEAFNQKAFIGESLENAFNQYFCIFPMERLNSNSVGFDMGCGSGRWAKLIAPKVKQLNCIDPSNLALEQAKKNLSEFPNCKFECASV
;
A
#
# COMPACT_ATOMS: atom_id res chain seq x y z
N MET A 1 -4.65 27.38 18.81
CA MET A 1 -4.35 26.90 18.20
C MET A 1 -3.65 26.65 18.00
N ASN A 2 -3.63 26.47 17.79
CA ASN A 2 -3.13 26.03 17.17
C ASN A 2 -3.00 25.69 16.80
N LYS A 3 -3.45 25.64 16.59
CA LYS A 3 -3.43 25.12 15.85
C LYS A 3 -2.77 24.85 15.17
N LYS A 4 -2.48 25.06 14.91
CA LYS A 4 -2.01 24.72 14.15
C LYS A 4 -1.48 23.94 13.86
N ILE A 5 -1.63 23.60 13.93
CA ILE A 5 -1.37 22.73 13.65
C ILE A 5 -1.52 22.04 13.15
N HIS A 6 -2.09 22.04 12.94
CA HIS A 6 -2.44 21.28 12.44
C HIS A 6 -2.83 20.98 11.44
N ARG A 7 -3.27 21.43 10.91
CA ARG A 7 -3.80 21.44 9.88
C ARG A 7 -3.42 20.58 8.80
N LYS A 8 -2.54 20.80 8.09
CA LYS A 8 -2.04 19.96 7.05
C LYS A 8 -1.74 18.57 7.53
N GLN A 9 -1.77 18.39 8.80
CA GLN A 9 -1.53 17.11 9.42
C GLN A 9 -2.80 16.48 9.93
N ALA A 10 -3.93 16.90 9.38
CA ALA A 10 -5.23 16.50 9.90
C ALA A 10 -5.40 14.99 10.01
N ASN A 11 -4.85 14.23 9.08
CA ASN A 11 -5.05 12.79 9.07
C ASN A 11 -3.85 12.01 9.57
N ILE A 12 -2.92 12.70 10.22
CA ILE A 12 -1.71 12.07 10.68
C ILE A 12 -1.55 12.20 12.19
N ASP A 13 -1.49 11.05 12.86
CA ASP A 13 -1.09 10.95 14.25
C ASP A 13 0.19 10.15 14.22
N SER A 14 1.31 10.76 14.59
CA SER A 14 2.62 10.15 14.45
C SER A 14 2.72 8.80 15.14
N LYS A 15 2.17 8.71 16.36
CA LYS A 15 2.28 7.46 17.09
C LYS A 15 1.45 6.36 16.45
N VAL A 16 0.24 6.69 16.05
CA VAL A 16 -0.63 5.71 15.38
C VAL A 16 0.00 5.25 14.08
N VAL A 17 0.57 6.17 13.32
CA VAL A 17 1.23 5.83 12.06
C VAL A 17 2.41 4.89 12.31
N GLU A 18 3.20 5.20 13.32
CA GLU A 18 4.35 4.38 13.65
C GLU A 18 3.95 2.98 14.10
N ASP A 19 2.95 2.91 14.98
CA ASP A 19 2.46 1.62 15.49
C ASP A 19 1.89 0.77 14.36
N PHE A 20 1.13 1.40 13.48
CA PHE A 20 0.54 0.72 12.34
C PHE A 20 1.62 0.20 11.40
N GLY A 21 2.68 0.99 11.21
CA GLY A 21 3.81 0.57 10.40
C GLY A 21 4.49 -0.66 10.96
N LYS A 22 4.63 -0.70 12.28
CA LYS A 22 5.23 -1.86 12.93
C LYS A 22 4.35 -3.10 12.79
N GLU A 23 3.05 -2.92 12.88
CA GLU A 23 2.12 -4.02 12.68
C GLU A 23 2.24 -4.59 11.28
N TRP A 24 2.31 -3.71 10.28
CA TRP A 24 2.45 -4.15 8.91
C TRP A 24 3.77 -4.86 8.67
N GLU A 25 4.81 -4.38 9.31
CA GLU A 25 6.12 -5.00 9.18
C GLU A 25 6.09 -6.43 9.72
N ALA A 26 5.48 -6.61 10.90
CA ALA A 26 5.36 -7.94 11.49
C ALA A 26 4.44 -8.85 10.68
N PHE A 27 3.32 -8.30 10.22
CA PHE A 27 2.34 -9.04 9.45
C PHE A 27 2.93 -9.52 8.13
N ASN A 28 3.77 -8.70 7.54
CA ASN A 28 4.40 -8.99 6.26
C ASN A 28 5.16 -10.32 6.27
N GLN A 29 5.73 -10.68 7.41
CA GLN A 29 6.48 -11.91 7.53
C GLN A 29 5.63 -13.13 7.21
N LYS A 30 4.33 -13.03 7.38
CA LYS A 30 3.42 -14.17 7.18
C LYS A 30 2.53 -14.01 5.97
N ALA A 31 2.25 -12.77 5.59
CA ALA A 31 1.22 -12.50 4.60
C ALA A 31 1.68 -12.62 3.16
N PHE A 32 2.98 -12.55 2.91
CA PHE A 32 3.49 -12.63 1.54
C PHE A 32 3.80 -14.06 1.14
N ILE A 33 2.88 -14.93 1.39
CA ILE A 33 3.07 -16.33 1.08
C ILE A 33 1.93 -16.84 0.22
N GLY A 34 2.23 -16.98 -1.05
CA GLY A 34 1.51 -17.77 -2.01
C GLY A 34 0.01 -17.74 -1.88
N GLU A 35 -0.49 -18.92 -1.66
CA GLU A 35 -1.90 -19.19 -1.74
C GLU A 35 -2.77 -18.40 -0.73
N SER A 36 -2.25 -18.21 0.47
CA SER A 36 -2.98 -17.45 1.49
C SER A 36 -3.22 -16.01 1.08
N LEU A 37 -2.19 -15.41 0.49
CA LEU A 37 -2.31 -14.03 0.02
C LEU A 37 -3.31 -13.94 -1.12
N GLU A 38 -3.24 -14.88 -2.04
CA GLU A 38 -4.13 -14.90 -3.20
C GLU A 38 -5.58 -15.08 -2.79
N ASN A 39 -5.83 -15.98 -1.84
CA ASN A 39 -7.20 -16.20 -1.35
C ASN A 39 -7.77 -14.95 -0.70
N ALA A 40 -6.96 -14.30 0.14
CA ALA A 40 -7.39 -13.07 0.79
C ALA A 40 -7.65 -11.97 -0.24
N PHE A 41 -6.79 -11.88 -1.25
CA PHE A 41 -6.94 -10.92 -2.32
C PHE A 41 -8.27 -11.12 -3.04
N ASN A 42 -8.58 -12.37 -3.40
CA ASN A 42 -9.79 -12.67 -4.14
C ASN A 42 -11.03 -12.32 -3.35
N GLN A 43 -11.01 -12.52 -2.05
CA GLN A 43 -12.13 -12.15 -1.20
C GLN A 43 -12.29 -10.65 -1.08
N TYR A 44 -11.18 -9.96 -0.91
CA TYR A 44 -11.19 -8.52 -0.70
C TYR A 44 -11.62 -7.78 -1.96
N PHE A 45 -11.21 -8.27 -3.12
CA PHE A 45 -11.50 -7.62 -4.40
C PHE A 45 -12.58 -8.30 -5.20
N CYS A 46 -13.44 -9.08 -4.58
CA CYS A 46 -14.40 -9.89 -5.33
C CYS A 46 -15.36 -9.08 -6.20
N ILE A 47 -15.62 -7.82 -5.84
CA ILE A 47 -16.50 -6.97 -6.64
C ILE A 47 -15.72 -5.97 -7.48
N PHE A 48 -14.40 -5.96 -7.38
CA PHE A 48 -13.57 -5.03 -8.14
C PHE A 48 -13.46 -5.50 -9.59
N PRO A 49 -13.67 -4.60 -10.57
CA PRO A 49 -13.65 -5.01 -11.99
C PRO A 49 -12.23 -5.20 -12.51
N MET A 50 -11.57 -6.27 -12.05
CA MET A 50 -10.19 -6.56 -12.41
C MET A 50 -9.99 -6.67 -13.92
N GLU A 51 -11.01 -7.13 -14.62
CA GLU A 51 -10.93 -7.29 -16.07
C GLU A 51 -10.77 -5.96 -16.81
N ARG A 52 -10.99 -4.85 -16.13
CA ARG A 52 -10.81 -3.53 -16.74
C ARG A 52 -9.38 -3.02 -16.64
N LEU A 53 -8.56 -3.68 -15.84
CA LEU A 53 -7.17 -3.29 -15.74
C LEU A 53 -6.38 -3.80 -16.92
N ASN A 54 -5.49 -2.95 -17.43
CA ASN A 54 -4.66 -3.35 -18.57
C ASN A 54 -3.32 -2.60 -18.51
N SER A 55 -2.49 -2.81 -19.52
CA SER A 55 -1.14 -2.26 -19.56
C SER A 55 -1.09 -0.74 -19.71
N ASN A 56 -2.23 -0.09 -19.89
CA ASN A 56 -2.31 1.37 -19.94
C ASN A 56 -2.87 1.97 -18.66
N SER A 57 -3.29 1.13 -17.73
CA SER A 57 -3.90 1.60 -16.49
C SER A 57 -2.87 2.22 -15.54
N VAL A 58 -3.25 3.34 -14.93
CA VAL A 58 -2.45 3.98 -13.88
C VAL A 58 -3.32 4.08 -12.65
N GLY A 59 -2.83 3.55 -11.56
CA GLY A 59 -3.63 3.49 -10.34
C GLY A 59 -2.90 4.00 -9.12
N PHE A 60 -3.66 4.08 -8.04
CA PHE A 60 -3.16 4.50 -6.75
C PHE A 60 -3.57 3.47 -5.71
N ASP A 61 -2.65 3.11 -4.85
CA ASP A 61 -2.95 2.29 -3.69
C ASP A 61 -2.81 3.20 -2.48
N MET A 62 -3.92 3.78 -2.06
CA MET A 62 -3.95 4.73 -0.95
C MET A 62 -3.98 3.94 0.35
N GLY A 63 -2.94 4.12 1.17
CA GLY A 63 -2.77 3.32 2.37
C GLY A 63 -2.21 1.96 2.02
N CYS A 64 -1.17 1.93 1.20
CA CYS A 64 -0.67 0.68 0.65
C CYS A 64 -0.02 -0.26 1.67
N GLY A 65 0.35 0.26 2.84
CA GLY A 65 1.02 -0.55 3.84
C GLY A 65 2.29 -1.16 3.29
N SER A 66 2.47 -2.44 3.52
CA SER A 66 3.65 -3.17 3.04
C SER A 66 3.53 -3.60 1.58
N GLY A 67 2.43 -3.24 0.91
CA GLY A 67 2.27 -3.50 -0.51
C GLY A 67 1.72 -4.87 -0.84
N ARG A 68 1.06 -5.53 0.09
CA ARG A 68 0.61 -6.90 -0.19
C ARG A 68 -0.44 -6.96 -1.31
N TRP A 69 -1.36 -5.98 -1.35
CA TRP A 69 -2.33 -5.94 -2.45
C TRP A 69 -1.66 -5.46 -3.74
N ALA A 70 -0.77 -4.49 -3.58
CA ALA A 70 -0.05 -3.94 -4.73
C ALA A 70 0.73 -5.01 -5.46
N LYS A 71 1.24 -6.00 -4.75
CA LYS A 71 2.02 -7.08 -5.37
C LYS A 71 1.21 -7.83 -6.41
N LEU A 72 -0.10 -7.94 -6.18
CA LEU A 72 -0.97 -8.68 -7.09
C LEU A 72 -1.56 -7.79 -8.18
N ILE A 73 -1.56 -6.49 -7.96
CA ILE A 73 -2.08 -5.52 -8.94
C ILE A 73 -0.98 -5.04 -9.90
N ALA A 74 0.23 -4.83 -9.37
CA ALA A 74 1.32 -4.25 -10.14
C ALA A 74 1.56 -4.90 -11.51
N PRO A 75 1.55 -6.23 -11.62
CA PRO A 75 1.80 -6.83 -12.93
C PRO A 75 0.69 -6.60 -13.95
N LYS A 76 -0.44 -6.06 -13.53
CA LYS A 76 -1.60 -5.88 -14.41
C LYS A 76 -1.76 -4.46 -14.93
N VAL A 77 -0.91 -3.53 -14.47
CA VAL A 77 -1.10 -2.12 -14.80
C VAL A 77 0.20 -1.51 -15.31
N LYS A 78 0.07 -0.32 -15.90
CA LYS A 78 1.23 0.41 -16.39
C LYS A 78 2.03 1.00 -15.23
N GLN A 79 1.34 1.58 -14.25
CA GLN A 79 1.98 2.21 -13.11
C GLN A 79 1.07 2.15 -11.91
N LEU A 80 1.64 1.83 -10.78
CA LEU A 80 0.91 1.80 -9.52
C LEU A 80 1.61 2.73 -8.53
N ASN A 81 0.87 3.72 -8.05
CA ASN A 81 1.38 4.69 -7.10
C ASN A 81 0.99 4.26 -5.69
N CYS A 82 1.97 3.85 -4.91
CA CYS A 82 1.76 3.33 -3.57
C CYS A 82 2.00 4.43 -2.55
N ILE A 83 0.96 4.79 -1.83
CA ILE A 83 0.98 5.94 -0.93
C ILE A 83 0.61 5.51 0.47
N ASP A 84 1.42 5.92 1.44
CA ASP A 84 1.16 5.59 2.84
C ASP A 84 1.84 6.62 3.73
N PRO A 85 1.22 7.00 4.86
CA PRO A 85 1.85 7.96 5.76
C PRO A 85 2.96 7.34 6.60
N SER A 86 3.09 6.02 6.62
CA SER A 86 4.10 5.34 7.43
C SER A 86 5.36 5.03 6.62
N ASN A 87 6.48 5.64 7.00
CA ASN A 87 7.76 5.33 6.36
C ASN A 87 8.17 3.89 6.59
N LEU A 88 7.83 3.33 7.74
CA LEU A 88 8.15 1.92 8.01
C LEU A 88 7.45 1.00 7.04
N ALA A 89 6.16 1.26 6.81
CA ALA A 89 5.39 0.46 5.87
C ALA A 89 5.95 0.60 4.46
N LEU A 90 6.29 1.83 4.06
CA LEU A 90 6.82 2.06 2.71
C LEU A 90 8.17 1.39 2.49
N GLU A 91 9.00 1.31 3.53
CA GLU A 91 10.27 0.61 3.41
C GLU A 91 10.04 -0.86 3.12
N GLN A 92 9.05 -1.46 3.77
CA GLN A 92 8.69 -2.84 3.49
C GLN A 92 8.10 -2.98 2.10
N ALA A 93 7.25 -2.02 1.71
CA ALA A 93 6.64 -2.05 0.38
C ALA A 93 7.72 -2.00 -0.70
N LYS A 94 8.72 -1.16 -0.54
CA LYS A 94 9.79 -1.06 -1.52
C LYS A 94 10.55 -2.38 -1.67
N LYS A 95 10.75 -3.08 -0.57
CA LYS A 95 11.41 -4.39 -0.62
C LYS A 95 10.52 -5.42 -1.29
N ASN A 96 9.25 -5.45 -0.88
CA ASN A 96 8.32 -6.46 -1.35
C ASN A 96 7.95 -6.29 -2.81
N LEU A 97 8.07 -5.06 -3.31
CA LEU A 97 7.71 -4.73 -4.69
C LEU A 97 8.92 -4.44 -5.54
N SER A 98 10.09 -4.87 -5.10
CA SER A 98 11.35 -4.56 -5.80
C SER A 98 11.40 -5.12 -7.21
N GLU A 99 10.64 -6.17 -7.49
CA GLU A 99 10.60 -6.76 -8.82
C GLU A 99 9.65 -6.02 -9.76
N PHE A 100 8.93 -5.00 -9.26
CA PHE A 100 7.97 -4.25 -10.06
C PHE A 100 8.42 -2.80 -10.20
N PRO A 101 9.22 -2.49 -11.23
CA PRO A 101 9.71 -1.10 -11.40
C PRO A 101 8.60 -0.10 -11.72
N ASN A 102 7.41 -0.59 -12.06
CA ASN A 102 6.27 0.29 -12.31
C ASN A 102 5.57 0.77 -11.03
N CYS A 103 6.03 0.32 -9.87
CA CYS A 103 5.53 0.83 -8.59
C CYS A 103 6.30 2.08 -8.20
N LYS A 104 5.56 3.12 -7.82
CA LYS A 104 6.13 4.37 -7.31
C LYS A 104 5.66 4.53 -5.87
N PHE A 105 6.46 5.20 -5.06
CA PHE A 105 6.19 5.26 -3.62
C PHE A 105 6.20 6.70 -3.14
N GLU A 106 5.23 7.04 -2.31
CA GLU A 106 5.14 8.38 -1.74
C GLU A 106 4.63 8.32 -0.31
N CYS A 107 5.33 9.00 0.58
CA CYS A 107 4.92 9.08 1.98
C CYS A 107 3.98 10.27 2.13
N ALA A 108 2.70 9.99 2.26
CA ALA A 108 1.69 11.05 2.36
C ALA A 108 0.42 10.47 2.95
N SER A 109 -0.43 11.36 3.49
CA SER A 109 -1.75 10.94 3.95
C SER A 109 -2.80 11.29 2.90
N VAL A 110 -3.94 10.68 3.08
CA VAL A 110 -5.06 10.91 2.17
C VAL A 110 -5.70 12.28 2.38
#